data_a36f89ae93c83eb406ebca430fba233b
#
_entry.id   a36f89ae93c83eb406ebca430fba233b
#
_cell.length_a   1.000
_cell.length_b   1.000
_cell.length_c   1.000
_cell.angle_alpha   90.00
_cell.angle_beta   90.00
_cell.angle_gamma   90.00
#
_symmetry.space_group_name_H-M   'P 1'
#
loop_
_entity.id
_entity.type
_entity.pdbx_description
1 polymer ?
#
loop_
_entity_poly.entity_id
_entity_poly.type
_entity_poly.pdbx_seq_one_letter_code
_entity_poly.pdbx_strand_id
1 'polypeptide(L)'
;HTGVEVPGGTVSPRFPIPETPTDIQTVQLESIGLDPADFKGKVLEIREALQRQKRKIGPERGMDYSKLADHQLSDVWQYNIFPNVVLSFTPEHCWVLRPRPHPNDPSKCEFDKMSLVKFADKDAASDEGAILSPGRREGNQDAFLAEDYVRPTRDIFSYQAVINGNKTMTDTIDQDVELLSAVQQGMTSDGFDTVFLNEDEMRIQHFHNYINQAMG
;
A
#
# COMPACT_ATOMS: atom_id res chain seq x y z
N HIS A 1 -11.77 -13.00 8.09
CA HIS A 1 -10.80 -11.99 7.65
C HIS A 1 -9.60 -11.96 8.59
N THR A 2 -8.45 -11.61 8.05
CA THR A 2 -7.22 -11.40 8.81
C THR A 2 -6.72 -9.98 8.59
N GLY A 3 -6.09 -9.40 9.60
CA GLY A 3 -5.50 -8.08 9.51
C GLY A 3 -4.07 -8.08 10.04
N VAL A 4 -3.27 -7.18 9.54
CA VAL A 4 -1.92 -6.91 10.00
C VAL A 4 -1.66 -5.41 10.02
N GLU A 5 -0.96 -4.97 11.03
CA GLU A 5 -0.37 -3.63 11.10
C GLU A 5 1.07 -3.71 10.60
N VAL A 6 1.40 -2.87 9.63
CA VAL A 6 2.76 -2.72 9.12
C VAL A 6 3.27 -1.36 9.61
N PRO A 7 4.18 -1.34 10.60
CA PRO A 7 4.69 -0.10 11.16
C PRO A 7 5.39 0.75 10.10
N GLY A 8 4.89 1.95 9.88
CA GLY A 8 5.47 2.90 8.95
C GLY A 8 6.78 3.48 9.48
N GLY A 9 7.74 3.66 8.59
CA GLY A 9 9.05 4.20 8.94
C GLY A 9 9.96 3.26 9.71
N THR A 10 9.54 2.02 9.97
CA THR A 10 10.41 1.00 10.58
C THR A 10 11.24 0.28 9.53
N VAL A 11 12.31 -0.37 9.98
CA VAL A 11 13.16 -1.21 9.15
C VAL A 11 13.09 -2.65 9.65
N SER A 12 13.25 -3.60 8.75
CA SER A 12 13.29 -5.01 9.13
C SER A 12 14.46 -5.28 10.10
N PRO A 13 14.24 -6.00 11.21
CA PRO A 13 15.31 -6.36 12.12
C PRO A 13 16.34 -7.32 11.50
N ARG A 14 16.03 -7.88 10.34
CA ARG A 14 16.91 -8.80 9.60
C ARG A 14 17.90 -8.11 8.68
N PHE A 15 17.74 -6.81 8.45
CA PHE A 15 18.62 -6.02 7.57
C PHE A 15 19.31 -4.92 8.36
N PRO A 16 20.49 -4.50 7.93
CA PRO A 16 21.14 -3.33 8.51
C PRO A 16 20.24 -2.11 8.43
N ILE A 17 20.26 -1.28 9.46
CA ILE A 17 19.53 -0.01 9.47
C ILE A 17 20.12 0.87 8.36
N PRO A 18 19.29 1.35 7.40
CA PRO A 18 19.77 2.24 6.35
C PRO A 18 20.33 3.54 6.95
N GLU A 19 21.38 4.09 6.34
CA GLU A 19 21.92 5.39 6.75
C GLU A 19 20.99 6.54 6.32
N THR A 20 20.25 6.36 5.22
CA THR A 20 19.34 7.36 4.65
C THR A 20 17.91 6.82 4.57
N PRO A 21 16.89 7.69 4.59
CA PRO A 21 15.53 7.29 4.33
C PRO A 21 15.40 6.51 3.02
N THR A 22 14.53 5.50 3.02
CA THR A 22 14.14 4.78 1.80
C THR A 22 13.31 5.67 0.88
N ASP A 23 13.11 5.28 -0.37
CA ASP A 23 12.29 6.05 -1.33
C ASP A 23 10.88 6.31 -0.79
N ILE A 24 10.25 5.30 -0.17
CA ILE A 24 8.93 5.43 0.44
C ILE A 24 8.96 6.43 1.60
N GLN A 25 9.94 6.32 2.49
CA GLN A 25 10.10 7.25 3.62
C GLN A 25 10.37 8.66 3.13
N THR A 26 11.18 8.83 2.09
CA THR A 26 11.46 10.13 1.47
C THR A 26 10.16 10.79 1.00
N VAL A 27 9.35 10.08 0.23
CA VAL A 27 8.06 10.59 -0.24
C VAL A 27 7.12 10.90 0.93
N GLN A 28 7.07 10.07 1.97
CA GLN A 28 6.26 10.33 3.15
C GLN A 28 6.67 11.62 3.87
N LEU A 29 7.97 11.82 4.07
CA LEU A 29 8.50 13.02 4.74
C LEU A 29 8.21 14.28 3.93
N GLU A 30 8.53 14.27 2.65
CA GLU A 30 8.29 15.40 1.72
C GLU A 30 6.79 15.77 1.66
N SER A 31 5.89 14.79 1.65
CA SER A 31 4.44 15.02 1.58
C SER A 31 3.89 15.83 2.75
N ILE A 32 4.57 15.80 3.87
CA ILE A 32 4.19 16.55 5.10
C ILE A 32 5.15 17.69 5.42
N GLY A 33 6.03 18.05 4.48
CA GLY A 33 6.93 19.20 4.60
C GLY A 33 8.12 18.97 5.53
N LEU A 34 8.57 17.73 5.68
CA LEU A 34 9.82 17.38 6.36
C LEU A 34 10.93 17.10 5.34
N ASP A 35 12.14 17.57 5.62
CA ASP A 35 13.30 17.31 4.77
C ASP A 35 13.87 15.91 5.08
N PRO A 36 13.91 14.98 4.10
CA PRO A 36 14.51 13.67 4.29
C PRO A 36 15.99 13.72 4.72
N ALA A 37 16.73 14.77 4.35
CA ALA A 37 18.13 14.94 4.71
C ALA A 37 18.34 15.05 6.22
N ASP A 38 17.36 15.58 6.97
CA ASP A 38 17.41 15.71 8.43
C ASP A 38 17.40 14.34 9.14
N PHE A 39 17.02 13.29 8.43
CA PHE A 39 16.91 11.92 8.95
C PHE A 39 18.10 11.02 8.55
N LYS A 40 19.14 11.56 7.94
CA LYS A 40 20.36 10.82 7.69
C LYS A 40 20.97 10.33 9.01
N GLY A 41 21.22 9.02 9.14
CA GLY A 41 21.64 8.37 10.38
C GLY A 41 20.59 8.29 11.49
N LYS A 42 19.33 8.71 11.21
CA LYS A 42 18.22 8.77 12.18
C LYS A 42 16.95 8.15 11.64
N VAL A 43 17.02 7.20 10.74
CA VAL A 43 15.84 6.64 10.04
C VAL A 43 14.82 6.02 11.00
N LEU A 44 15.24 5.59 12.19
CA LEU A 44 14.32 5.07 13.21
C LEU A 44 13.43 6.15 13.86
N GLU A 45 13.82 7.42 13.75
CA GLU A 45 13.03 8.56 14.27
C GLU A 45 11.90 8.99 13.31
N ILE A 46 11.92 8.50 12.06
CA ILE A 46 10.96 8.90 11.01
C ILE A 46 9.52 8.60 11.44
N ARG A 47 9.25 7.43 12.01
CA ARG A 47 7.91 7.03 12.43
C ARG A 47 7.26 8.06 13.36
N GLU A 48 7.98 8.45 14.41
CA GLU A 48 7.48 9.44 15.36
C GLU A 48 7.43 10.84 14.75
N ALA A 49 8.38 11.19 13.88
CA ALA A 49 8.35 12.47 13.18
C ALA A 49 7.12 12.60 12.28
N LEU A 50 6.75 11.55 11.53
CA LEU A 50 5.52 11.49 10.75
C LEU A 50 4.28 11.73 11.64
N GLN A 51 4.20 11.03 12.78
CA GLN A 51 3.07 11.15 13.72
C GLN A 51 2.93 12.57 14.26
N ARG A 52 4.01 13.14 14.76
CA ARG A 52 4.03 14.50 15.30
C ARG A 52 3.65 15.54 14.25
N GLN A 53 4.25 15.43 13.05
CA GLN A 53 4.02 16.40 11.99
C GLN A 53 2.59 16.33 11.46
N LYS A 54 2.03 15.14 11.23
CA LYS A 54 0.63 15.00 10.81
C LYS A 54 -0.34 15.61 11.81
N ARG A 55 -0.13 15.41 13.10
CA ARG A 55 -0.96 16.07 14.12
C ARG A 55 -0.86 17.59 14.08
N LYS A 56 0.32 18.12 13.83
CA LYS A 56 0.55 19.56 13.75
C LYS A 56 -0.14 20.19 12.55
N ILE A 57 0.05 19.61 11.35
CA ILE A 57 -0.41 20.22 10.10
C ILE A 57 -1.80 19.75 9.66
N GLY A 58 -2.30 18.64 10.22
CA GLY A 58 -3.58 18.06 9.82
C GLY A 58 -4.75 19.05 9.89
N PRO A 59 -4.97 19.76 11.02
CA PRO A 59 -6.06 20.73 11.11
C PRO A 59 -6.00 21.83 10.06
N GLU A 60 -4.80 22.34 9.76
CA GLU A 60 -4.57 23.38 8.73
C GLU A 60 -4.87 22.87 7.32
N ARG A 61 -4.78 21.56 7.14
CA ARG A 61 -5.04 20.87 5.87
C ARG A 61 -6.41 20.20 5.80
N GLY A 62 -7.32 20.53 6.71
CA GLY A 62 -8.66 19.97 6.75
C GLY A 62 -8.73 18.50 7.14
N MET A 63 -7.69 17.98 7.80
CA MET A 63 -7.62 16.58 8.22
C MET A 63 -7.76 16.47 9.74
N ASP A 64 -8.87 15.90 10.18
CA ASP A 64 -9.08 15.60 11.61
C ASP A 64 -8.46 14.25 11.97
N TYR A 65 -7.38 14.28 12.71
CA TYR A 65 -6.70 13.12 13.27
C TYR A 65 -6.97 12.92 14.76
N SER A 66 -7.86 13.70 15.38
CA SER A 66 -8.06 13.71 16.83
C SER A 66 -8.48 12.35 17.41
N LYS A 67 -9.19 11.55 16.61
CA LYS A 67 -9.68 10.21 16.99
C LYS A 67 -8.72 9.08 16.68
N LEU A 68 -7.60 9.36 16.04
CA LEU A 68 -6.61 8.35 15.67
C LEU A 68 -5.52 8.26 16.74
N ALA A 69 -5.09 7.05 17.06
CA ALA A 69 -3.88 6.83 17.85
C ALA A 69 -2.63 7.16 17.01
N ASP A 70 -1.50 7.41 17.67
CA ASP A 70 -0.29 7.85 16.97
C ASP A 70 0.22 6.84 15.95
N HIS A 71 0.23 5.55 16.28
CA HIS A 71 0.62 4.51 15.36
C HIS A 71 -0.25 4.48 14.10
N GLN A 72 -1.52 4.82 14.19
CA GLN A 72 -2.42 4.89 13.03
C GLN A 72 -2.06 6.04 12.07
N LEU A 73 -1.27 7.03 12.50
CA LEU A 73 -0.84 8.14 11.64
C LEU A 73 0.35 7.78 10.76
N SER A 74 1.11 6.75 11.09
CA SER A 74 2.33 6.35 10.40
C SER A 74 2.26 4.97 9.78
N ASP A 75 1.41 4.09 10.29
CA ASP A 75 1.43 2.67 9.97
C ASP A 75 0.41 2.33 8.88
N VAL A 76 0.67 1.28 8.14
CA VAL A 76 -0.25 0.73 7.15
C VAL A 76 -0.99 -0.44 7.76
N TRP A 77 -2.31 -0.40 7.70
CA TRP A 77 -3.17 -1.47 8.16
C TRP A 77 -3.65 -2.29 6.98
N GLN A 78 -3.26 -3.55 6.94
CA GLN A 78 -3.65 -4.46 5.87
C GLN A 78 -4.67 -5.48 6.39
N TYR A 79 -5.78 -5.61 5.66
CA TYR A 79 -6.83 -6.56 5.94
C TYR A 79 -7.08 -7.43 4.72
N ASN A 80 -7.10 -8.74 4.92
CA ASN A 80 -7.60 -9.67 3.93
C ASN A 80 -9.05 -10.03 4.26
N ILE A 81 -9.95 -9.67 3.35
CA ILE A 81 -11.37 -9.99 3.43
C ILE A 81 -11.63 -11.14 2.47
N PHE A 82 -11.95 -12.29 3.03
CA PHE A 82 -12.26 -13.49 2.24
C PHE A 82 -13.41 -13.21 1.26
N PRO A 83 -13.37 -13.71 0.02
CA PRO A 83 -12.33 -14.62 -0.49
C PRO A 83 -11.10 -13.91 -1.12
N ASN A 84 -11.23 -12.67 -1.57
CA ASN A 84 -10.25 -12.11 -2.52
C ASN A 84 -10.10 -10.59 -2.47
N VAL A 85 -10.38 -9.95 -1.34
CA VAL A 85 -10.20 -8.51 -1.21
C VAL A 85 -9.13 -8.20 -0.17
N VAL A 86 -8.10 -7.46 -0.57
CA VAL A 86 -7.10 -6.91 0.34
C VAL A 86 -7.30 -5.40 0.43
N LEU A 87 -7.38 -4.91 1.66
CA LEU A 87 -7.46 -3.49 1.97
C LEU A 87 -6.17 -3.05 2.65
N SER A 88 -5.55 -1.99 2.15
CA SER A 88 -4.36 -1.38 2.76
C SER A 88 -4.71 0.06 3.13
N PHE A 89 -4.86 0.32 4.43
CA PHE A 89 -5.29 1.62 4.95
C PHE A 89 -4.12 2.44 5.48
N THR A 90 -4.15 3.72 5.16
CA THR A 90 -3.50 4.80 5.90
C THR A 90 -4.57 5.79 6.38
N PRO A 91 -4.26 6.81 7.18
CA PRO A 91 -5.24 7.80 7.60
C PRO A 91 -5.93 8.54 6.45
N GLU A 92 -5.21 8.70 5.35
CA GLU A 92 -5.64 9.50 4.20
C GLU A 92 -6.17 8.66 3.03
N HIS A 93 -5.84 7.37 3.02
CA HIS A 93 -5.94 6.57 1.79
C HIS A 93 -6.25 5.10 2.09
N CYS A 94 -6.93 4.44 1.16
CA CYS A 94 -7.10 2.99 1.16
C CYS A 94 -6.87 2.43 -0.24
N TRP A 95 -5.93 1.52 -0.38
CA TRP A 95 -5.88 0.65 -1.54
C TRP A 95 -6.81 -0.54 -1.36
N VAL A 96 -7.58 -0.80 -2.39
CA VAL A 96 -8.38 -2.01 -2.52
C VAL A 96 -7.78 -2.84 -3.63
N LEU A 97 -7.22 -3.98 -3.29
CA LEU A 97 -6.66 -4.95 -4.23
C LEU A 97 -7.61 -6.14 -4.32
N ARG A 98 -8.00 -6.51 -5.54
CA ARG A 98 -8.96 -7.58 -5.75
C ARG A 98 -8.57 -8.46 -6.93
N PRO A 99 -7.84 -9.56 -6.70
CA PRO A 99 -7.66 -10.60 -7.70
C PRO A 99 -8.98 -11.35 -7.93
N ARG A 100 -9.36 -11.54 -9.17
CA ARG A 100 -10.54 -12.31 -9.57
C ARG A 100 -10.12 -13.44 -10.51
N PRO A 101 -10.52 -14.70 -10.25
CA PRO A 101 -10.23 -15.80 -11.17
C PRO A 101 -10.78 -15.49 -12.57
N HIS A 102 -10.03 -15.87 -13.59
CA HIS A 102 -10.56 -15.82 -14.94
C HIS A 102 -11.67 -16.88 -15.09
N PRO A 103 -12.81 -16.57 -15.74
CA PRO A 103 -13.97 -17.45 -15.78
C PRO A 103 -13.71 -18.84 -16.34
N ASN A 104 -12.80 -18.97 -17.29
CA ASN A 104 -12.59 -20.19 -18.06
C ASN A 104 -11.12 -20.67 -18.09
N ASP A 105 -10.21 -20.01 -17.39
CA ASP A 105 -8.79 -20.33 -17.42
C ASP A 105 -8.19 -20.18 -16.01
N PRO A 106 -7.94 -21.30 -15.31
CA PRO A 106 -7.43 -21.27 -13.93
C PRO A 106 -5.99 -20.73 -13.83
N SER A 107 -5.27 -20.64 -14.94
CA SER A 107 -3.93 -20.06 -15.00
C SER A 107 -3.92 -18.53 -15.09
N LYS A 108 -5.10 -17.90 -15.17
CA LYS A 108 -5.25 -16.45 -15.34
C LYS A 108 -6.13 -15.83 -14.27
N CYS A 109 -5.89 -14.57 -13.99
CA CYS A 109 -6.75 -13.74 -13.17
C CYS A 109 -6.90 -12.34 -13.77
N GLU A 110 -7.97 -11.66 -13.33
CA GLU A 110 -8.09 -10.22 -13.47
C GLU A 110 -7.74 -9.59 -12.11
N PHE A 111 -6.92 -8.56 -12.11
CA PHE A 111 -6.49 -7.90 -10.89
C PHE A 111 -6.95 -6.45 -10.89
N ASP A 112 -7.85 -6.11 -9.98
CA ASP A 112 -8.30 -4.73 -9.79
C ASP A 112 -7.48 -4.06 -8.69
N LYS A 113 -6.94 -2.87 -8.97
CA LYS A 113 -6.42 -1.93 -7.96
C LYS A 113 -7.30 -0.69 -7.97
N MET A 114 -7.83 -0.34 -6.81
CA MET A 114 -8.62 0.88 -6.61
C MET A 114 -7.96 1.71 -5.51
N SER A 115 -7.90 3.02 -5.72
CA SER A 115 -7.47 3.99 -4.71
C SER A 115 -8.69 4.73 -4.18
N LEU A 116 -8.94 4.61 -2.89
CA LEU A 116 -9.94 5.37 -2.16
C LEU A 116 -9.21 6.40 -1.30
N VAL A 117 -9.66 7.63 -1.34
CA VAL A 117 -9.03 8.73 -0.61
C VAL A 117 -10.00 9.47 0.26
N LYS A 118 -9.51 9.90 1.40
CA LYS A 118 -10.25 10.77 2.29
C LYS A 118 -10.13 12.20 1.75
N PHE A 119 -11.27 12.80 1.43
CA PHE A 119 -11.31 14.22 1.15
C PHE A 119 -11.17 15.04 2.44
N ALA A 120 -10.39 16.10 2.38
CA ALA A 120 -10.35 17.08 3.45
C ALA A 120 -11.70 17.81 3.55
N ASP A 121 -11.99 18.32 4.73
CA ASP A 121 -13.14 19.22 4.88
C ASP A 121 -12.84 20.52 4.11
N LYS A 122 -13.67 20.85 3.13
CA LYS A 122 -13.48 22.01 2.27
C LYS A 122 -13.46 23.32 3.05
N ASP A 123 -14.21 23.37 4.17
CA ASP A 123 -14.30 24.56 5.00
C ASP A 123 -13.07 24.75 5.92
N ALA A 124 -12.25 23.70 6.08
CA ALA A 124 -11.07 23.69 6.94
C ALA A 124 -9.75 23.74 6.15
N ALA A 125 -9.76 23.50 4.84
CA ALA A 125 -8.56 23.49 4.03
C ALA A 125 -8.09 24.92 3.70
N SER A 126 -6.87 25.27 4.11
CA SER A 126 -6.18 26.44 3.56
C SER A 126 -5.74 26.14 2.12
N ASP A 127 -5.70 27.17 1.27
CA ASP A 127 -5.40 27.10 -0.17
C ASP A 127 -4.05 26.43 -0.54
N GLU A 128 -3.19 26.11 0.43
CA GLU A 128 -1.84 25.59 0.21
C GLU A 128 -1.67 24.09 0.52
N GLY A 129 -2.76 23.35 0.83
CA GLY A 129 -2.44 22.17 1.58
C GLY A 129 -3.15 20.87 1.40
N ALA A 130 -3.22 20.30 0.22
CA ALA A 130 -3.55 18.88 0.13
C ALA A 130 -2.44 18.04 0.77
N ILE A 131 -2.78 17.17 1.72
CA ILE A 131 -1.88 16.12 2.19
C ILE A 131 -1.80 15.08 1.06
N LEU A 132 -0.60 14.92 0.51
CA LEU A 132 -0.34 13.92 -0.51
C LEU A 132 -0.05 12.58 0.18
N SER A 133 -0.70 11.53 -0.29
CA SER A 133 -0.29 10.18 0.10
C SER A 133 1.11 9.85 -0.44
N PRO A 134 1.87 9.00 0.26
CA PRO A 134 3.17 8.52 -0.22
C PRO A 134 3.02 7.88 -1.59
N GLY A 135 3.83 8.26 -2.55
CA GLY A 135 3.84 7.63 -3.86
C GLY A 135 3.56 8.55 -5.06
N ARG A 136 3.49 9.86 -4.85
CA ARG A 136 3.35 10.79 -5.96
C ARG A 136 4.70 10.98 -6.67
N ARG A 137 5.01 10.11 -7.60
CA ARG A 137 5.85 10.42 -8.76
C ARG A 137 4.94 10.66 -9.97
N GLU A 138 5.45 11.34 -11.00
CA GLU A 138 4.73 11.62 -12.23
C GLU A 138 3.99 10.36 -12.72
N GLY A 139 2.65 10.42 -12.83
CA GLY A 139 1.79 9.30 -13.19
C GLY A 139 1.09 8.58 -12.04
N ASN A 140 1.41 8.86 -10.78
CA ASN A 140 0.70 8.30 -9.64
C ASN A 140 -0.46 9.22 -9.23
N GLN A 141 -1.69 8.69 -9.27
CA GLN A 141 -2.95 9.41 -9.14
C GLN A 141 -3.31 9.81 -7.71
N ASP A 142 -2.33 9.94 -6.83
CA ASP A 142 -2.54 10.21 -5.39
C ASP A 142 -2.51 11.71 -5.05
N ALA A 143 -2.74 12.59 -6.03
CA ALA A 143 -2.93 14.01 -5.80
C ALA A 143 -4.39 14.28 -5.44
N PHE A 144 -4.66 14.50 -4.18
CA PHE A 144 -6.01 14.73 -3.69
C PHE A 144 -6.24 16.19 -3.41
N LEU A 145 -7.42 16.64 -3.82
CA LEU A 145 -8.12 17.77 -3.25
C LEU A 145 -7.83 19.13 -3.85
N ALA A 146 -7.45 19.17 -5.12
CA ALA A 146 -7.73 20.38 -5.87
C ALA A 146 -9.22 20.44 -6.20
N GLU A 147 -9.82 21.62 -6.20
CA GLU A 147 -11.22 21.82 -6.63
C GLU A 147 -11.47 21.31 -8.06
N ASP A 148 -10.39 21.17 -8.86
CA ASP A 148 -10.34 20.66 -10.22
C ASP A 148 -10.00 19.16 -10.31
N TYR A 149 -9.99 18.41 -9.20
CA TYR A 149 -9.74 16.97 -9.24
C TYR A 149 -10.76 16.26 -10.14
N VAL A 150 -10.27 15.78 -11.27
CA VAL A 150 -11.03 14.92 -12.17
C VAL A 150 -10.81 13.47 -11.76
N ARG A 151 -11.88 12.80 -11.33
CA ARG A 151 -11.81 11.37 -11.02
C ARG A 151 -11.32 10.61 -12.25
N PRO A 152 -10.19 9.88 -12.15
CA PRO A 152 -9.70 9.11 -13.27
C PRO A 152 -10.69 8.03 -13.68
N THR A 153 -10.79 7.80 -14.96
CA THR A 153 -11.55 6.68 -15.53
C THR A 153 -10.81 5.37 -15.24
N ARG A 154 -11.58 4.27 -15.18
CA ARG A 154 -10.98 2.94 -15.08
C ARG A 154 -10.08 2.71 -16.30
N ASP A 155 -8.80 2.39 -16.04
CA ASP A 155 -7.86 1.95 -17.04
C ASP A 155 -7.77 0.41 -17.02
N ILE A 156 -7.75 -0.22 -18.20
CA ILE A 156 -7.68 -1.67 -18.36
C ILE A 156 -6.51 -1.99 -19.26
N PHE A 157 -5.57 -2.76 -18.76
CA PHE A 157 -4.36 -3.12 -19.47
C PHE A 157 -3.93 -4.56 -19.14
N SER A 158 -3.06 -5.10 -19.95
CA SER A 158 -2.57 -6.45 -19.79
C SER A 158 -1.40 -6.53 -18.81
N TYR A 159 -1.18 -7.70 -18.24
CA TYR A 159 0.03 -8.04 -17.50
C TYR A 159 1.30 -7.63 -18.26
N GLN A 160 1.36 -7.93 -19.56
CA GLN A 160 2.53 -7.60 -20.38
C GLN A 160 2.81 -6.10 -20.49
N ALA A 161 1.79 -5.26 -20.38
CA ALA A 161 1.99 -3.82 -20.37
C ALA A 161 2.72 -3.33 -19.12
N VAL A 162 2.52 -3.99 -17.98
CA VAL A 162 3.26 -3.72 -16.74
C VAL A 162 4.70 -4.21 -16.87
N ILE A 163 4.90 -5.45 -17.30
CA ILE A 163 6.25 -6.04 -17.47
C ILE A 163 7.12 -5.23 -18.44
N ASN A 164 6.52 -4.68 -19.48
CA ASN A 164 7.24 -3.84 -20.47
C ASN A 164 7.43 -2.39 -20.00
N GLY A 165 6.96 -2.02 -18.80
CA GLY A 165 7.05 -0.64 -18.29
C GLY A 165 6.12 0.37 -18.99
N ASN A 166 5.16 -0.10 -19.80
CA ASN A 166 4.21 0.78 -20.52
C ASN A 166 3.04 1.22 -19.63
N LYS A 167 2.78 0.49 -18.55
CA LYS A 167 1.78 0.77 -17.53
C LYS A 167 2.35 0.46 -16.17
N THR A 168 1.83 1.11 -15.13
CA THR A 168 2.20 0.85 -13.74
C THR A 168 0.98 0.76 -12.85
N MET A 169 1.06 -0.13 -11.86
CA MET A 169 0.12 -0.20 -10.74
C MET A 169 0.73 0.38 -9.46
N THR A 170 1.87 0.97 -9.51
CA THR A 170 2.86 1.43 -8.55
C THR A 170 4.02 0.44 -8.41
N ASP A 171 5.21 0.95 -8.15
CA ASP A 171 6.45 0.15 -8.08
C ASP A 171 6.29 -1.10 -7.18
N THR A 172 5.65 -0.96 -6.02
CA THR A 172 5.43 -2.06 -5.09
C THR A 172 4.56 -3.18 -5.68
N ILE A 173 3.46 -2.81 -6.36
CA ILE A 173 2.57 -3.80 -6.97
C ILE A 173 3.19 -4.38 -8.24
N ASP A 174 3.94 -3.59 -8.98
CA ASP A 174 4.59 -4.03 -10.21
C ASP A 174 5.65 -5.11 -9.93
N GLN A 175 6.38 -5.01 -8.81
CA GLN A 175 7.30 -6.04 -8.33
C GLN A 175 6.55 -7.37 -8.04
N ASP A 176 5.41 -7.29 -7.36
CA ASP A 176 4.59 -8.47 -7.07
C ASP A 176 4.07 -9.11 -8.37
N VAL A 177 3.57 -8.26 -9.29
CA VAL A 177 3.05 -8.70 -10.60
C VAL A 177 4.12 -9.40 -11.41
N GLU A 178 5.37 -8.93 -11.39
CA GLU A 178 6.49 -9.57 -12.10
C GLU A 178 6.72 -11.01 -11.63
N LEU A 179 6.56 -11.28 -10.34
CA LEU A 179 6.78 -12.61 -9.76
C LEU A 179 5.62 -13.60 -10.02
N LEU A 180 4.39 -13.13 -10.22
CA LEU A 180 3.20 -13.97 -10.28
C LEU A 180 3.29 -15.10 -11.33
N SER A 181 3.82 -14.80 -12.51
CA SER A 181 3.95 -15.80 -13.59
C SER A 181 4.94 -16.92 -13.22
N ALA A 182 6.07 -16.56 -12.63
CA ALA A 182 7.08 -17.53 -12.20
C ALA A 182 6.58 -18.38 -11.03
N VAL A 183 5.87 -17.77 -10.08
CA VAL A 183 5.25 -18.49 -8.95
C VAL A 183 4.22 -19.49 -9.46
N GLN A 184 3.33 -19.09 -10.39
CA GLN A 184 2.33 -19.97 -10.99
C GLN A 184 2.96 -21.17 -11.71
N GLN A 185 4.03 -20.94 -12.47
CA GLN A 185 4.77 -22.01 -13.15
C GLN A 185 5.45 -22.93 -12.13
N GLY A 186 6.06 -22.38 -11.09
CA GLY A 186 6.68 -23.16 -10.03
C GLY A 186 5.68 -24.08 -9.33
N MET A 187 4.49 -23.58 -9.00
CA MET A 187 3.43 -24.33 -8.35
C MET A 187 2.84 -25.46 -9.22
N THR A 188 2.97 -25.37 -10.53
CA THR A 188 2.49 -26.41 -11.48
C THR A 188 3.59 -27.35 -11.95
N SER A 189 4.82 -27.21 -11.47
CA SER A 189 5.95 -28.07 -11.83
C SER A 189 5.89 -29.43 -11.13
N ASP A 190 6.46 -30.47 -11.76
CA ASP A 190 6.56 -31.81 -11.17
C ASP A 190 7.38 -31.85 -9.87
N GLY A 191 8.22 -30.85 -9.64
CA GLY A 191 9.03 -30.73 -8.43
C GLY A 191 8.33 -29.99 -7.28
N PHE A 192 7.11 -29.47 -7.48
CA PHE A 192 6.37 -28.81 -6.42
C PHE A 192 5.65 -29.85 -5.55
N ASP A 193 5.99 -29.86 -4.27
CA ASP A 193 5.37 -30.75 -3.29
C ASP A 193 4.62 -29.94 -2.24
N THR A 194 5.29 -28.97 -1.62
CA THR A 194 4.68 -28.18 -0.54
C THR A 194 5.30 -26.79 -0.42
N VAL A 195 4.63 -25.91 0.32
CA VAL A 195 5.14 -24.61 0.72
C VAL A 195 5.50 -24.65 2.21
N PHE A 196 6.73 -24.29 2.52
CA PHE A 196 7.16 -24.11 3.91
C PHE A 196 6.89 -22.67 4.34
N LEU A 197 6.07 -22.53 5.37
CA LEU A 197 5.72 -21.25 5.97
C LEU A 197 6.44 -21.09 7.31
N ASN A 198 6.96 -19.90 7.57
CA ASN A 198 7.47 -19.55 8.90
C ASN A 198 6.33 -19.04 9.80
N GLU A 199 6.63 -18.73 11.05
CA GLU A 199 5.62 -18.27 12.03
C GLU A 199 4.92 -16.98 11.60
N ASP A 200 5.62 -16.05 10.93
CA ASP A 200 5.06 -14.79 10.44
C ASP A 200 4.09 -15.01 9.26
N GLU A 201 4.23 -16.14 8.56
CA GLU A 201 3.45 -16.49 7.36
C GLU A 201 2.24 -17.39 7.67
N MET A 202 2.01 -17.77 8.92
CA MET A 202 0.89 -18.66 9.31
C MET A 202 -0.50 -18.14 8.90
N ARG A 203 -0.63 -16.84 8.60
CA ARG A 203 -1.86 -16.27 8.04
C ARG A 203 -2.18 -16.80 6.66
N ILE A 204 -1.17 -17.18 5.88
CA ILE A 204 -1.35 -17.83 4.55
C ILE A 204 -2.03 -19.18 4.75
N GLN A 205 -1.55 -19.99 5.70
CA GLN A 205 -2.17 -21.27 6.03
C GLN A 205 -3.63 -21.09 6.49
N HIS A 206 -3.87 -20.09 7.34
CA HIS A 206 -5.22 -19.77 7.80
C HIS A 206 -6.16 -19.42 6.64
N PHE A 207 -5.69 -18.61 5.68
CA PHE A 207 -6.43 -18.27 4.49
C PHE A 207 -6.76 -19.50 3.64
N HIS A 208 -5.80 -20.39 3.39
CA HIS A 208 -6.02 -21.64 2.65
C HIS A 208 -6.98 -22.59 3.35
N ASN A 209 -6.96 -22.65 4.68
CA ASN A 209 -7.93 -23.43 5.45
C ASN A 209 -9.37 -22.95 5.20
N TYR A 210 -9.59 -21.64 5.12
CA TYR A 210 -10.91 -21.10 4.77
C TYR A 210 -11.32 -21.43 3.33
N ILE A 211 -10.39 -21.38 2.38
CA ILE A 211 -10.66 -21.81 1.00
C ILE A 211 -11.11 -23.27 1.00
N ASN A 212 -10.36 -24.16 1.64
CA ASN A 212 -10.67 -25.59 1.71
C ASN A 212 -12.05 -25.85 2.34
N GLN A 213 -12.38 -25.15 3.43
CA GLN A 213 -13.71 -25.23 4.05
C GLN A 213 -14.84 -24.76 3.11
N ALA A 214 -14.59 -23.75 2.29
CA ALA A 214 -15.58 -23.21 1.37
C ALA A 214 -15.78 -24.09 0.12
N MET A 215 -14.79 -24.90 -0.21
CA MET A 215 -14.87 -25.84 -1.33
C MET A 215 -15.45 -27.21 -0.95
N GLY A 216 -15.61 -27.54 0.34
CA GLY A 216 -16.11 -28.82 0.87
C GLY A 216 -15.00 -29.81 1.00
#